data_937e7bb6f26baed72d421d9a3781362d
#
_entry.id   937e7bb6f26baed72d421d9a3781362d
#
_cell.length_a   1.000
_cell.length_b   1.000
_cell.length_c   1.000
_cell.angle_alpha   90.00
_cell.angle_beta   90.00
_cell.angle_gamma   90.00
#
_symmetry.space_group_name_H-M   'P 1'
#
loop_
_entity.id
_entity.type
_entity.pdbx_description
1 polymer ?
#
loop_
_entity_poly.entity_id
_entity_poly.type
_entity_poly.pdbx_seq_one_letter_code
_entity_poly.pdbx_strand_id
1 'polypeptide(L)'
;MKPLAPFALIFGIFPLAALSQECAPGWMRIEGERAAAVAPGALIADMARRDVVLLGEHHDEADHHRWQLHTLAALHAQRSRMVIGFEAFPRRVQPVLDKWVAGSLTSAQFLAEVEWDEVWNLPAELYLPLFEFARLHRIPMVALNVERSLTETIAAKGWDAVPPAAREGISRP
;
A
#
# COMPACT_ATOMS: atom_id res chain seq x y z
N MET A 1 -65.52 30.37 -39.91
CA MET A 1 -64.46 30.45 -38.85
C MET A 1 -64.57 29.18 -38.05
N LYS A 2 -63.60 28.26 -38.22
CA LYS A 2 -63.48 27.03 -37.40
C LYS A 2 -62.51 27.26 -36.25
N PRO A 3 -62.80 26.86 -35.03
CA PRO A 3 -61.89 27.02 -33.93
C PRO A 3 -60.70 25.98 -34.01
N LEU A 4 -59.51 26.47 -33.85
CA LEU A 4 -58.34 25.62 -33.69
C LEU A 4 -58.33 24.94 -32.28
N ALA A 5 -58.21 23.65 -32.28
CA ALA A 5 -58.00 22.88 -31.04
C ALA A 5 -56.57 23.10 -30.44
N PRO A 6 -56.41 23.17 -29.12
CA PRO A 6 -55.12 23.33 -28.53
C PRO A 6 -54.34 22.02 -28.59
N PHE A 7 -53.13 22.10 -29.12
CA PHE A 7 -52.13 21.02 -29.06
C PHE A 7 -51.59 20.92 -27.63
N ALA A 8 -51.92 19.86 -26.92
CA ALA A 8 -51.28 19.55 -25.63
C ALA A 8 -49.96 18.87 -25.87
N LEU A 9 -48.83 19.55 -25.57
CA LEU A 9 -47.51 18.93 -25.49
C LEU A 9 -47.44 18.13 -24.21
N ILE A 10 -47.47 16.80 -24.33
CA ILE A 10 -47.19 15.90 -23.21
C ILE A 10 -45.66 15.78 -23.12
N PHE A 11 -45.03 16.50 -22.17
CA PHE A 11 -43.68 16.24 -21.75
C PHE A 11 -43.63 14.93 -20.95
N GLY A 12 -43.26 13.88 -21.61
CA GLY A 12 -42.92 12.63 -20.92
C GLY A 12 -41.68 12.84 -20.07
N ILE A 13 -41.85 12.92 -18.76
CA ILE A 13 -40.74 12.82 -17.82
C ILE A 13 -40.29 11.36 -17.81
N PHE A 14 -39.31 11.03 -18.64
CA PHE A 14 -38.58 9.78 -18.46
C PHE A 14 -37.76 9.91 -17.18
N PRO A 15 -37.91 9.01 -16.20
CA PRO A 15 -36.97 8.96 -15.10
C PRO A 15 -35.64 8.57 -15.71
N LEU A 16 -34.69 9.52 -15.75
CA LEU A 16 -33.32 9.25 -15.98
C LEU A 16 -32.83 8.50 -14.73
N ALA A 17 -33.07 7.19 -14.67
CA ALA A 17 -32.35 6.31 -13.80
C ALA A 17 -30.91 6.35 -14.32
N ALA A 18 -30.15 7.28 -13.81
CA ALA A 18 -28.71 7.35 -14.03
C ALA A 18 -28.12 6.05 -13.53
N LEU A 19 -27.74 5.21 -14.47
CA LEU A 19 -26.81 4.11 -14.26
C LEU A 19 -25.41 4.71 -14.07
N SER A 20 -25.21 5.47 -13.01
CA SER A 20 -23.91 5.61 -12.41
C SER A 20 -23.74 4.43 -11.46
N GLN A 21 -23.53 3.27 -12.04
CA GLN A 21 -22.88 2.21 -11.33
C GLN A 21 -21.40 2.65 -11.26
N GLU A 22 -21.14 3.62 -10.37
CA GLU A 22 -19.78 3.88 -9.92
C GLU A 22 -19.26 2.52 -9.45
N CYS A 23 -18.24 2.02 -10.12
CA CYS A 23 -17.41 0.95 -9.57
C CYS A 23 -16.79 1.49 -8.27
N ALA A 24 -17.57 1.50 -7.21
CA ALA A 24 -16.99 1.72 -5.89
C ALA A 24 -15.93 0.63 -5.71
N PRO A 25 -14.69 0.98 -5.41
CA PRO A 25 -13.65 -0.01 -5.16
C PRO A 25 -14.14 -0.92 -4.05
N GLY A 26 -14.48 -2.15 -4.43
CA GLY A 26 -15.04 -3.14 -3.53
C GLY A 26 -13.98 -4.14 -3.13
N TRP A 27 -14.03 -4.61 -1.88
CA TRP A 27 -13.22 -5.71 -1.44
C TRP A 27 -13.83 -7.03 -1.89
N MET A 28 -13.00 -7.90 -2.44
CA MET A 28 -13.37 -9.25 -2.82
C MET A 28 -12.53 -10.24 -2.01
N ARG A 29 -13.20 -11.23 -1.42
CA ARG A 29 -12.51 -12.42 -0.87
C ARG A 29 -12.44 -13.48 -1.96
N ILE A 30 -11.24 -13.98 -2.19
CA ILE A 30 -11.00 -15.06 -3.15
C ILE A 30 -10.69 -16.32 -2.35
N GLU A 31 -11.48 -17.37 -2.56
CA GLU A 31 -11.31 -18.69 -1.97
C GLU A 31 -11.34 -19.74 -3.09
N GLY A 32 -10.16 -20.22 -3.48
CA GLY A 32 -10.01 -21.03 -4.68
C GLY A 32 -10.44 -20.24 -5.94
N GLU A 33 -11.41 -20.76 -6.68
CA GLU A 33 -11.96 -20.11 -7.89
C GLU A 33 -13.15 -19.17 -7.60
N ARG A 34 -13.56 -19.05 -6.36
CA ARG A 34 -14.73 -18.24 -5.96
C ARG A 34 -14.30 -16.87 -5.49
N ALA A 35 -14.99 -15.84 -6.01
CA ALA A 35 -14.84 -14.47 -5.54
C ALA A 35 -16.18 -14.00 -4.94
N ALA A 36 -16.13 -13.43 -3.73
CA ALA A 36 -17.30 -12.88 -3.04
C ALA A 36 -17.00 -11.48 -2.51
N ALA A 37 -17.96 -10.56 -2.69
CA ALA A 37 -17.85 -9.23 -2.13
C ALA A 37 -17.82 -9.27 -0.60
N VAL A 38 -16.96 -8.45 0.01
CA VAL A 38 -16.80 -8.36 1.46
C VAL A 38 -17.02 -6.92 1.91
N ALA A 39 -17.82 -6.74 2.95
CA ALA A 39 -17.98 -5.43 3.56
C ALA A 39 -16.64 -4.91 4.13
N PRO A 40 -16.20 -3.68 3.79
CA PRO A 40 -14.90 -3.14 4.19
C PRO A 40 -14.63 -3.26 5.70
N GLY A 41 -15.61 -2.90 6.53
CA GLY A 41 -15.46 -2.95 8.00
C GLY A 41 -15.24 -4.38 8.52
N ALA A 42 -15.92 -5.38 7.97
CA ALA A 42 -15.74 -6.78 8.35
C ALA A 42 -14.35 -7.29 7.94
N LEU A 43 -13.87 -6.89 6.76
CA LEU A 43 -12.54 -7.24 6.30
C LEU A 43 -11.45 -6.62 7.17
N ILE A 44 -11.52 -5.31 7.46
CA ILE A 44 -10.55 -4.64 8.33
C ILE A 44 -10.54 -5.27 9.73
N ALA A 45 -11.71 -5.61 10.29
CA ALA A 45 -11.79 -6.29 11.58
C ALA A 45 -11.17 -7.70 11.54
N ASP A 46 -11.26 -8.40 10.42
CA ASP A 46 -10.59 -9.69 10.24
C ASP A 46 -9.07 -9.53 10.13
N MET A 47 -8.62 -8.58 9.30
CA MET A 47 -7.21 -8.24 9.12
C MET A 47 -6.55 -7.81 10.44
N ALA A 48 -7.24 -7.03 11.28
CA ALA A 48 -6.73 -6.57 12.59
C ALA A 48 -6.46 -7.71 13.58
N ARG A 49 -7.01 -8.91 13.35
CA ARG A 49 -6.75 -10.11 14.16
C ARG A 49 -5.57 -10.95 13.65
N ARG A 50 -5.04 -10.63 12.47
CA ARG A 50 -3.92 -11.38 11.89
C ARG A 50 -2.59 -10.92 12.45
N ASP A 51 -1.63 -11.84 12.53
CA ASP A 51 -0.26 -11.51 12.92
C ASP A 51 0.47 -10.78 11.81
N VAL A 52 0.16 -11.09 10.56
CA VAL A 52 0.73 -10.46 9.36
C VAL A 52 -0.37 -10.15 8.36
N VAL A 53 -0.32 -8.94 7.80
CA VAL A 53 -1.15 -8.48 6.68
C VAL A 53 -0.22 -7.99 5.58
N LEU A 54 -0.36 -8.52 4.37
CA LEU A 54 0.41 -8.10 3.20
C LEU A 54 -0.45 -7.19 2.34
N LEU A 55 0.06 -5.99 2.04
CA LEU A 55 -0.58 -4.99 1.17
C LEU A 55 0.28 -4.86 -0.10
N GLY A 56 -0.07 -5.63 -1.14
CA GLY A 56 0.64 -5.58 -2.43
C GLY A 56 0.34 -4.30 -3.21
N GLU A 57 1.22 -3.99 -4.16
CA GLU A 57 1.08 -2.81 -5.01
C GLU A 57 1.67 -3.05 -6.42
N HIS A 58 1.32 -2.16 -7.34
CA HIS A 58 2.17 -1.82 -8.48
C HIS A 58 2.91 -0.55 -8.06
N HIS A 59 4.21 -0.58 -8.09
CA HIS A 59 5.09 0.40 -7.44
C HIS A 59 4.93 1.84 -7.96
N ASP A 60 4.47 2.03 -9.18
CA ASP A 60 4.25 3.32 -9.84
C ASP A 60 2.79 3.79 -9.81
N GLU A 61 1.87 3.00 -9.21
CA GLU A 61 0.45 3.31 -9.16
C GLU A 61 0.07 4.07 -7.88
N ALA A 62 -0.16 5.38 -8.01
CA ALA A 62 -0.51 6.25 -6.89
C ALA A 62 -1.79 5.82 -6.14
N ASP A 63 -2.75 5.19 -6.83
CA ASP A 63 -3.99 4.70 -6.21
C ASP A 63 -3.72 3.54 -5.26
N HIS A 64 -2.74 2.68 -5.56
CA HIS A 64 -2.34 1.60 -4.68
C HIS A 64 -1.74 2.14 -3.37
N HIS A 65 -0.87 3.16 -3.43
CA HIS A 65 -0.30 3.78 -2.23
C HIS A 65 -1.35 4.50 -1.39
N ARG A 66 -2.31 5.19 -2.03
CA ARG A 66 -3.45 5.79 -1.31
C ARG A 66 -4.30 4.74 -0.61
N TRP A 67 -4.57 3.63 -1.31
CA TRP A 67 -5.30 2.51 -0.74
C TRP A 67 -4.54 1.84 0.43
N GLN A 68 -3.23 1.66 0.32
CA GLN A 68 -2.39 1.17 1.41
C GLN A 68 -2.47 2.09 2.62
N LEU A 69 -2.33 3.41 2.44
CA LEU A 69 -2.43 4.39 3.51
C LEU A 69 -3.79 4.34 4.21
N HIS A 70 -4.87 4.30 3.43
CA HIS A 70 -6.23 4.18 3.96
C HIS A 70 -6.41 2.90 4.79
N THR A 71 -5.90 1.78 4.29
CA THR A 71 -5.95 0.49 4.97
C THR A 71 -5.12 0.49 6.26
N LEU A 72 -3.91 1.05 6.24
CA LEU A 72 -3.06 1.21 7.42
C LEU A 72 -3.75 2.05 8.50
N ALA A 73 -4.37 3.17 8.13
CA ALA A 73 -5.10 4.02 9.06
C ALA A 73 -6.28 3.28 9.70
N ALA A 74 -7.05 2.52 8.91
CA ALA A 74 -8.16 1.73 9.40
C ALA A 74 -7.71 0.59 10.34
N LEU A 75 -6.60 -0.07 10.03
CA LEU A 75 -6.00 -1.10 10.89
C LEU A 75 -5.47 -0.51 12.19
N HIS A 76 -4.75 0.63 12.12
CA HIS A 76 -4.22 1.32 13.29
C HIS A 76 -5.32 1.76 14.26
N ALA A 77 -6.47 2.21 13.74
CA ALA A 77 -7.63 2.56 14.55
C ALA A 77 -8.19 1.38 15.37
N GLN A 78 -8.03 0.15 14.88
CA GLN A 78 -8.49 -1.07 15.58
C GLN A 78 -7.38 -1.73 16.42
N ARG A 79 -6.13 -1.63 15.98
CA ARG A 79 -4.97 -2.24 16.63
C ARG A 79 -3.77 -1.29 16.56
N SER A 80 -3.65 -0.42 17.55
CA SER A 80 -2.58 0.59 17.59
C SER A 80 -1.17 0.00 17.76
N ARG A 81 -1.05 -1.19 18.37
CA ARG A 81 0.24 -1.89 18.50
C ARG A 81 0.52 -2.70 17.24
N MET A 82 1.20 -2.06 16.30
CA MET A 82 1.59 -2.65 15.02
C MET A 82 2.99 -2.18 14.62
N VAL A 83 3.58 -2.82 13.65
CA VAL A 83 4.77 -2.38 12.93
C VAL A 83 4.46 -2.37 11.43
N ILE A 84 5.14 -1.52 10.67
CA ILE A 84 4.99 -1.47 9.22
C ILE A 84 6.30 -1.89 8.59
N GLY A 85 6.26 -2.99 7.85
CA GLY A 85 7.40 -3.47 7.07
C GLY A 85 7.38 -2.90 5.66
N PHE A 86 8.53 -2.44 5.17
CA PHE A 86 8.69 -1.89 3.83
C PHE A 86 9.70 -2.70 3.01
N GLU A 87 9.27 -3.18 1.87
CA GLU A 87 10.13 -3.86 0.90
C GLU A 87 11.18 -2.90 0.29
N ALA A 88 10.85 -1.60 0.19
CA ALA A 88 11.74 -0.60 -0.38
C ALA A 88 13.09 -0.46 0.33
N PHE A 89 13.21 -0.93 1.58
CA PHE A 89 14.38 -0.69 2.42
C PHE A 89 15.21 -1.95 2.67
N PRO A 90 16.49 -1.94 2.31
CA PRO A 90 17.43 -2.96 2.75
C PRO A 90 17.72 -2.82 4.26
N ARG A 91 17.98 -3.93 4.92
CA ARG A 91 18.14 -4.01 6.38
C ARG A 91 19.20 -3.07 6.95
N ARG A 92 20.22 -2.72 6.16
CA ARG A 92 21.27 -1.79 6.59
C ARG A 92 20.76 -0.40 6.96
N VAL A 93 19.62 0.04 6.39
CA VAL A 93 19.05 1.36 6.67
C VAL A 93 18.10 1.37 7.88
N GLN A 94 17.94 0.25 8.59
CA GLN A 94 17.06 0.20 9.77
C GLN A 94 17.35 1.32 10.79
N PRO A 95 18.60 1.68 11.13
CA PRO A 95 18.86 2.78 12.06
C PRO A 95 18.33 4.14 11.57
N VAL A 96 18.20 4.34 10.25
CA VAL A 96 17.63 5.56 9.67
C VAL A 96 16.10 5.56 9.83
N LEU A 97 15.44 4.41 9.62
CA LEU A 97 14.00 4.26 9.85
C LEU A 97 13.66 4.57 11.32
N ASP A 98 14.48 4.11 12.25
CA ASP A 98 14.29 4.36 13.68
C ASP A 98 14.40 5.87 14.01
N LYS A 99 15.40 6.58 13.45
CA LYS A 99 15.53 8.05 13.56
C LYS A 99 14.34 8.78 12.96
N TRP A 100 13.81 8.31 11.82
CA TRP A 100 12.64 8.87 11.18
C TRP A 100 11.41 8.80 12.07
N VAL A 101 11.10 7.63 12.59
CA VAL A 101 9.98 7.40 13.51
C VAL A 101 10.13 8.21 14.81
N ALA A 102 11.37 8.38 15.29
CA ALA A 102 11.67 9.25 16.44
C ALA A 102 11.48 10.74 16.15
N GLY A 103 11.31 11.14 14.87
CA GLY A 103 11.13 12.53 14.47
C GLY A 103 12.43 13.33 14.38
N SER A 104 13.57 12.67 14.31
CA SER A 104 14.91 13.29 14.32
C SER A 104 15.36 13.78 12.94
N LEU A 105 14.63 13.46 11.87
CA LEU A 105 15.00 13.78 10.49
C LEU A 105 13.90 14.59 9.80
N THR A 106 14.28 15.49 8.92
CA THR A 106 13.38 16.03 7.89
C THR A 106 13.16 15.01 6.79
N SER A 107 12.12 15.16 5.96
CA SER A 107 11.89 14.26 4.82
C SER A 107 13.07 14.23 3.85
N ALA A 108 13.69 15.37 3.59
CA ALA A 108 14.88 15.43 2.74
C ALA A 108 16.09 14.70 3.34
N GLN A 109 16.33 14.83 4.66
CA GLN A 109 17.39 14.09 5.34
C GLN A 109 17.10 12.59 5.35
N PHE A 110 15.85 12.21 5.60
CA PHE A 110 15.45 10.81 5.58
C PHE A 110 15.72 10.17 4.21
N LEU A 111 15.25 10.78 3.12
CA LEU A 111 15.45 10.26 1.77
C LEU A 111 16.94 10.17 1.40
N ALA A 112 17.74 11.16 1.81
CA ALA A 112 19.19 11.15 1.59
C ALA A 112 19.89 10.07 2.42
N GLU A 113 19.55 9.91 3.73
CA GLU A 113 20.21 8.93 4.59
C GLU A 113 19.82 7.48 4.25
N VAL A 114 18.61 7.21 3.74
CA VAL A 114 18.23 5.88 3.23
C VAL A 114 18.75 5.62 1.83
N GLU A 115 19.33 6.62 1.17
CA GLU A 115 19.81 6.53 -0.22
C GLU A 115 18.67 6.13 -1.18
N TRP A 116 17.52 6.85 -1.09
CA TRP A 116 16.29 6.48 -1.76
C TRP A 116 16.44 6.22 -3.26
N ASP A 117 17.14 7.08 -3.96
CA ASP A 117 17.35 6.96 -5.41
C ASP A 117 18.20 5.74 -5.79
N GLU A 118 19.06 5.25 -4.88
CA GLU A 118 19.89 4.06 -5.08
C GLU A 118 19.15 2.77 -4.70
N VAL A 119 18.38 2.79 -3.60
CA VAL A 119 17.76 1.57 -3.08
C VAL A 119 16.42 1.25 -3.75
N TRP A 120 15.65 2.27 -4.16
CA TRP A 120 14.33 2.07 -4.73
C TRP A 120 14.11 2.73 -6.08
N ASN A 121 14.60 3.93 -6.29
CA ASN A 121 14.59 4.68 -7.56
C ASN A 121 13.17 4.90 -8.15
N LEU A 122 12.18 5.14 -7.29
CA LEU A 122 10.82 5.53 -7.66
C LEU A 122 10.48 6.89 -7.05
N PRO A 123 9.50 7.64 -7.60
CA PRO A 123 9.11 8.93 -7.02
C PRO A 123 8.76 8.80 -5.54
N ALA A 124 9.53 9.48 -4.68
CA ALA A 124 9.36 9.39 -3.23
C ALA A 124 7.99 9.89 -2.76
N GLU A 125 7.36 10.76 -3.54
CA GLU A 125 6.02 11.32 -3.28
C GLU A 125 4.94 10.24 -3.19
N LEU A 126 5.13 9.10 -3.84
CA LEU A 126 4.22 7.96 -3.77
C LEU A 126 4.25 7.31 -2.37
N TYR A 127 5.43 7.26 -1.75
CA TYR A 127 5.70 6.53 -0.50
C TYR A 127 5.71 7.43 0.74
N LEU A 128 6.08 8.71 0.59
CA LEU A 128 6.17 9.65 1.70
C LEU A 128 4.91 9.70 2.58
N PRO A 129 3.68 9.65 2.05
CA PRO A 129 2.48 9.61 2.89
C PRO A 129 2.45 8.42 3.86
N LEU A 130 2.97 7.25 3.45
CA LEU A 130 3.06 6.05 4.29
C LEU A 130 4.13 6.22 5.38
N PHE A 131 5.27 6.81 5.02
CA PHE A 131 6.37 7.08 5.96
C PHE A 131 5.97 8.15 6.99
N GLU A 132 5.29 9.22 6.54
CA GLU A 132 4.77 10.26 7.44
C GLU A 132 3.68 9.72 8.37
N PHE A 133 2.82 8.82 7.90
CA PHE A 133 1.84 8.15 8.75
C PHE A 133 2.53 7.37 9.88
N ALA A 134 3.56 6.59 9.55
CA ALA A 134 4.34 5.84 10.52
C ALA A 134 4.99 6.78 11.56
N ARG A 135 5.61 7.87 11.11
CA ARG A 135 6.23 8.89 11.95
C ARG A 135 5.23 9.60 12.86
N LEU A 136 4.11 10.07 12.30
CA LEU A 136 3.06 10.81 13.03
C LEU A 136 2.50 9.98 14.19
N HIS A 137 2.29 8.70 13.93
CA HIS A 137 1.73 7.76 14.92
C HIS A 137 2.79 7.00 15.72
N ARG A 138 4.09 7.29 15.50
CA ARG A 138 5.22 6.59 16.13
C ARG A 138 5.16 5.07 15.97
N ILE A 139 4.71 4.63 14.79
CA ILE A 139 4.64 3.21 14.44
C ILE A 139 6.04 2.79 13.99
N PRO A 140 6.65 1.77 14.59
CA PRO A 140 7.95 1.27 14.14
C PRO A 140 7.91 0.86 12.66
N MET A 141 8.92 1.27 11.91
CA MET A 141 9.15 0.85 10.54
C MET A 141 10.20 -0.24 10.52
N VAL A 142 10.02 -1.26 9.67
CA VAL A 142 10.95 -2.39 9.53
C VAL A 142 11.42 -2.49 8.09
N ALA A 143 12.73 -2.50 7.90
CA ALA A 143 13.36 -2.75 6.62
C ALA A 143 13.33 -4.26 6.31
N LEU A 144 12.63 -4.66 5.26
CA LEU A 144 12.39 -6.08 4.95
C LEU A 144 13.34 -6.63 3.89
N ASN A 145 13.92 -5.76 3.06
CA ASN A 145 14.74 -6.21 1.94
C ASN A 145 16.19 -6.51 2.35
N VAL A 146 16.89 -7.13 1.45
CA VAL A 146 18.33 -7.42 1.52
C VAL A 146 19.06 -6.52 0.54
N GLU A 147 20.41 -6.52 0.63
CA GLU A 147 21.23 -5.81 -0.34
C GLU A 147 21.05 -6.38 -1.76
N ARG A 148 20.97 -5.49 -2.74
CA ARG A 148 20.86 -5.87 -4.17
C ARG A 148 21.98 -6.81 -4.60
N SER A 149 23.23 -6.59 -4.12
CA SER A 149 24.39 -7.43 -4.40
C SER A 149 24.18 -8.89 -3.98
N LEU A 150 23.41 -9.14 -2.92
CA LEU A 150 23.06 -10.50 -2.51
C LEU A 150 22.14 -11.16 -3.51
N THR A 151 21.07 -10.48 -3.94
CA THR A 151 20.14 -11.02 -4.94
C THR A 151 20.82 -11.25 -6.29
N GLU A 152 21.66 -10.32 -6.72
CA GLU A 152 22.46 -10.46 -7.96
C GLU A 152 23.44 -11.64 -7.87
N THR A 153 24.09 -11.82 -6.73
CA THR A 153 25.00 -12.97 -6.54
C THR A 153 24.25 -14.28 -6.59
N ILE A 154 23.07 -14.35 -5.96
CA ILE A 154 22.21 -15.55 -6.00
C ILE A 154 21.74 -15.83 -7.42
N ALA A 155 21.29 -14.82 -8.14
CA ALA A 155 20.82 -14.97 -9.52
C ALA A 155 21.93 -15.42 -10.47
N ALA A 156 23.15 -14.89 -10.31
CA ALA A 156 24.27 -15.19 -11.21
C ALA A 156 25.00 -16.50 -10.87
N LYS A 157 25.11 -16.86 -9.58
CA LYS A 157 26.02 -17.93 -9.11
C LYS A 157 25.31 -18.98 -8.23
N GLY A 158 24.06 -18.78 -7.93
CA GLY A 158 23.28 -19.62 -7.01
C GLY A 158 23.54 -19.35 -5.54
N TRP A 159 22.66 -19.90 -4.70
CA TRP A 159 22.72 -19.71 -3.24
C TRP A 159 24.04 -20.16 -2.59
N ASP A 160 24.58 -21.28 -3.06
CA ASP A 160 25.78 -21.89 -2.45
C ASP A 160 27.05 -21.05 -2.66
N ALA A 161 27.03 -20.12 -3.63
CA ALA A 161 28.11 -19.16 -3.85
C ALA A 161 28.12 -18.00 -2.84
N VAL A 162 27.04 -17.84 -2.05
CA VAL A 162 26.95 -16.77 -1.04
C VAL A 162 27.55 -17.24 0.26
N PRO A 163 28.62 -16.57 0.75
CA PRO A 163 29.19 -16.90 2.06
C PRO A 163 28.14 -16.76 3.18
N PRO A 164 28.15 -17.63 4.21
CA PRO A 164 27.15 -17.57 5.28
C PRO A 164 27.03 -16.19 5.95
N ALA A 165 28.14 -15.48 6.14
CA ALA A 165 28.16 -14.13 6.72
C ALA A 165 27.49 -13.07 5.83
N ALA A 166 27.39 -13.28 4.52
CA ALA A 166 26.77 -12.37 3.56
C ALA A 166 25.28 -12.69 3.28
N ARG A 167 24.71 -13.68 3.94
CA ARG A 167 23.31 -14.10 3.73
C ARG A 167 22.29 -13.26 4.47
N GLU A 168 22.73 -12.28 5.24
CA GLU A 168 21.87 -11.34 5.97
C GLU A 168 20.77 -12.01 6.82
N GLY A 169 21.04 -13.21 7.34
CA GLY A 169 20.09 -13.97 8.16
C GLY A 169 18.95 -14.63 7.37
N ILE A 170 19.02 -14.63 6.03
CA ILE A 170 18.06 -15.42 5.23
C ILE A 170 18.47 -16.88 5.20
N SER A 171 17.47 -17.76 5.22
CA SER A 171 17.62 -19.19 4.97
C SER A 171 17.53 -19.48 3.46
N ARG A 172 18.03 -20.64 3.06
CA ARG A 172 17.83 -21.13 1.69
C ARG A 172 16.33 -21.20 1.37
N PRO A 173 15.90 -20.67 0.20
CA PRO A 173 14.51 -20.76 -0.23
C PRO A 173 14.13 -22.22 -0.55
#